data_559214ca455bf3249dcd4db5d4bdc3d1
#
_entry.id   559214ca455bf3249dcd4db5d4bdc3d1
#
_cell.length_a   1.000
_cell.length_b   1.000
_cell.length_c   1.000
_cell.angle_alpha   90.00
_cell.angle_beta   90.00
_cell.angle_gamma   90.00
#
_symmetry.space_group_name_H-M   'P 1'
#
loop_
_entity.id
_entity.type
_entity.pdbx_description
1 polymer ?
#
loop_
_entity_poly.entity_id
_entity_poly.type
_entity_poly.pdbx_seq_one_letter_code
_entity_poly.pdbx_strand_id
1 'polypeptide(L)'
;MSRFECVPNFSEGRDVDRIERIANAAREVPGVTVLDVERNADHHRSVVSLVGDGDALLEAVVRMMRVATKEIDLTHHQGEHPRMGATDVVPFVPLGTATMADAVRLAERLGERVAKELGIPVYLYGAAARRPERADLAKVREGQFEGIRDTIGTDPRRAPDFGEAKVHPTAGAVAIGARPVLIAYNAYLTTPDVAVAKRIAKAVRARDGGLPEVKALGFEITERHRAQVSMNLTDYRVTPIHRALEAVRREAQRYGVGVEESEIVGLVPEDALFEAAEYYLQLHAFDRSNVLERKVRSIDAGGPGHEPIASFAGRLAARTPTPGGGSAAAVAAALGAALGEMVLAYSIDPTKPNEELASVAQALTAGRRRFLELADEDAASYDGVRSARRARKERPDDPALQNAVAAALERAASVPLETAQLARALADRLRAVAERTKAALRSDLTTALAMFRAAGEGALANVAVNLDDLKAAGRPIERFESEIARLSSGS
;
A
#
# COMPACT_ATOMS: atom_id res chain seq x y z
N MET A 1 0.59 -8.19 -3.58
CA MET A 1 1.52 -7.59 -4.57
C MET A 1 2.33 -6.51 -3.88
N SER A 2 3.64 -6.47 -4.11
CA SER A 2 4.51 -5.44 -3.56
C SER A 2 4.19 -4.11 -4.23
N ARG A 3 3.84 -3.09 -3.45
CA ARG A 3 3.55 -1.74 -3.95
C ARG A 3 4.74 -0.83 -3.73
N PHE A 4 4.91 0.11 -4.64
CA PHE A 4 5.94 1.14 -4.54
C PHE A 4 5.31 2.51 -4.80
N GLU A 5 5.83 3.51 -4.12
CA GLU A 5 5.69 4.89 -4.55
C GLU A 5 6.86 5.23 -5.47
N CYS A 6 6.60 6.02 -6.50
CA CYS A 6 7.63 6.62 -7.34
C CYS A 6 7.33 8.11 -7.47
N VAL A 7 8.36 8.94 -7.28
CA VAL A 7 8.19 10.40 -7.21
C VAL A 7 9.11 11.09 -8.22
N PRO A 8 8.90 10.90 -9.54
CA PRO A 8 9.70 11.57 -10.54
C PRO A 8 9.52 13.09 -10.48
N ASN A 9 10.62 13.78 -10.66
CA ASN A 9 10.68 15.24 -10.65
C ASN A 9 11.16 15.74 -12.01
N PHE A 10 10.48 16.77 -12.53
CA PHE A 10 10.73 17.32 -13.86
C PHE A 10 11.15 18.78 -13.77
N SER A 11 12.04 19.19 -14.67
CA SER A 11 12.50 20.57 -14.79
C SER A 11 11.50 21.42 -15.60
N GLU A 12 10.27 21.46 -15.13
CA GLU A 12 9.17 22.28 -15.64
C GLU A 12 8.22 22.62 -14.50
N GLY A 13 7.94 23.87 -14.27
CA GLY A 13 7.05 24.32 -13.19
C GLY A 13 6.09 25.44 -13.62
N ARG A 14 6.17 25.89 -14.88
CA ARG A 14 5.47 27.06 -15.40
C ARG A 14 4.38 26.69 -16.41
N ASP A 15 4.70 25.81 -17.36
CA ASP A 15 3.76 25.34 -18.38
C ASP A 15 2.90 24.19 -17.82
N VAL A 16 1.68 24.54 -17.40
CA VAL A 16 0.72 23.60 -16.79
C VAL A 16 0.33 22.49 -17.77
N ASP A 17 0.13 22.84 -19.05
CA ASP A 17 -0.29 21.86 -20.05
C ASP A 17 0.81 20.83 -20.32
N ARG A 18 2.07 21.25 -20.30
CA ARG A 18 3.23 20.35 -20.41
C ARG A 18 3.31 19.40 -19.22
N ILE A 19 3.15 19.92 -18.00
CA ILE A 19 3.12 19.11 -16.77
C ILE A 19 2.00 18.10 -16.84
N GLU A 20 0.80 18.49 -17.26
CA GLU A 20 -0.34 17.60 -17.41
C GLU A 20 -0.13 16.52 -18.49
N ARG A 21 0.50 16.85 -19.63
CA ARG A 21 0.87 15.84 -20.63
C ARG A 21 1.84 14.79 -20.05
N ILE A 22 2.81 15.22 -19.25
CA ILE A 22 3.75 14.32 -18.57
C ILE A 22 2.98 13.41 -17.57
N ALA A 23 2.09 13.97 -16.75
CA ALA A 23 1.32 13.21 -15.77
C ALA A 23 0.32 12.25 -16.44
N ASN A 24 -0.32 12.66 -17.54
CA ASN A 24 -1.27 11.84 -18.30
C ASN A 24 -0.61 10.61 -18.90
N ALA A 25 0.65 10.69 -19.30
CA ALA A 25 1.40 9.54 -19.81
C ALA A 25 1.51 8.39 -18.76
N ALA A 26 1.46 8.72 -17.46
CA ALA A 26 1.37 7.72 -16.40
C ALA A 26 -0.06 7.24 -16.14
N ARG A 27 -1.06 8.13 -16.22
CA ARG A 27 -2.49 7.78 -16.00
C ARG A 27 -3.01 6.75 -17.00
N GLU A 28 -2.41 6.69 -18.19
CA GLU A 28 -2.75 5.72 -19.24
C GLU A 28 -2.21 4.31 -19.00
N VAL A 29 -1.38 4.10 -17.97
CA VAL A 29 -0.80 2.79 -17.67
C VAL A 29 -1.66 2.05 -16.65
N PRO A 30 -2.25 0.90 -17.02
CA PRO A 30 -3.03 0.09 -16.08
C PRO A 30 -2.19 -0.33 -14.86
N GLY A 31 -2.78 -0.24 -13.67
CA GLY A 31 -2.10 -0.61 -12.42
C GLY A 31 -1.25 0.50 -11.79
N VAL A 32 -1.23 1.69 -12.41
CA VAL A 32 -0.62 2.90 -11.82
C VAL A 32 -1.69 3.91 -11.46
N THR A 33 -1.53 4.53 -10.29
CA THR A 33 -2.36 5.65 -9.85
C THR A 33 -1.46 6.86 -9.64
N VAL A 34 -1.79 7.99 -10.28
CA VAL A 34 -1.21 9.31 -9.98
C VAL A 34 -1.91 9.83 -8.73
N LEU A 35 -1.17 9.98 -7.65
CA LEU A 35 -1.69 10.43 -6.36
C LEU A 35 -1.68 11.95 -6.24
N ASP A 36 -0.64 12.60 -6.80
CA ASP A 36 -0.46 14.04 -6.68
C ASP A 36 0.40 14.59 -7.82
N VAL A 37 0.18 15.86 -8.16
CA VAL A 37 0.95 16.62 -9.14
C VAL A 37 1.20 18.03 -8.61
N GLU A 38 2.41 18.26 -8.11
CA GLU A 38 2.83 19.55 -7.59
C GLU A 38 3.70 20.30 -8.57
N ARG A 39 3.65 21.62 -8.52
CA ARG A 39 4.51 22.50 -9.33
C ARG A 39 4.92 23.75 -8.56
N ASN A 40 6.10 24.22 -8.87
CA ASN A 40 6.60 25.51 -8.37
C ASN A 40 7.26 26.29 -9.52
N ALA A 41 6.73 27.48 -9.80
CA ALA A 41 7.18 28.31 -10.92
C ALA A 41 8.55 28.96 -10.67
N ASP A 42 8.89 29.33 -9.42
CA ASP A 42 10.18 29.94 -9.04
C ASP A 42 11.29 28.92 -9.12
N HIS A 43 11.04 27.73 -8.57
CA HIS A 43 11.95 26.60 -8.70
C HIS A 43 11.99 26.04 -10.12
N HIS A 44 11.02 26.38 -10.96
CA HIS A 44 10.81 25.85 -12.32
C HIS A 44 10.85 24.32 -12.33
N ARG A 45 10.03 23.71 -11.48
CA ARG A 45 10.04 22.28 -11.18
C ARG A 45 8.64 21.75 -10.90
N SER A 46 8.37 20.53 -11.33
CA SER A 46 7.20 19.76 -10.93
C SER A 46 7.59 18.40 -10.35
N VAL A 47 6.71 17.88 -9.51
CA VAL A 47 6.84 16.60 -8.82
C VAL A 47 5.56 15.83 -9.05
N VAL A 48 5.66 14.60 -9.51
CA VAL A 48 4.50 13.73 -9.70
C VAL A 48 4.64 12.51 -8.81
N SER A 49 3.67 12.30 -7.93
CA SER A 49 3.65 11.15 -7.02
C SER A 49 2.79 10.03 -7.60
N LEU A 50 3.39 8.86 -7.80
CA LEU A 50 2.77 7.68 -8.38
C LEU A 50 2.77 6.53 -7.38
N VAL A 51 1.75 5.67 -7.45
CA VAL A 51 1.73 4.38 -6.75
C VAL A 51 1.32 3.27 -7.71
N GLY A 52 1.96 2.11 -7.59
CA GLY A 52 1.64 0.93 -8.41
C GLY A 52 2.50 -0.27 -8.07
N ASP A 53 2.34 -1.35 -8.83
CA ASP A 53 3.31 -2.44 -8.82
C ASP A 53 4.58 -2.06 -9.61
N GLY A 54 5.67 -2.81 -9.41
CA GLY A 54 6.97 -2.43 -9.96
C GLY A 54 7.00 -2.35 -11.48
N ASP A 55 6.39 -3.29 -12.20
CA ASP A 55 6.45 -3.34 -13.66
C ASP A 55 5.59 -2.24 -14.30
N ALA A 56 4.41 -1.99 -13.76
CA ALA A 56 3.54 -0.91 -14.20
C ALA A 56 4.20 0.47 -13.98
N LEU A 57 4.85 0.68 -12.82
CA LEU A 57 5.58 1.91 -12.54
C LEU A 57 6.76 2.13 -13.49
N LEU A 58 7.52 1.08 -13.82
CA LEU A 58 8.60 1.19 -14.82
C LEU A 58 8.07 1.71 -16.17
N GLU A 59 6.97 1.14 -16.64
CA GLU A 59 6.34 1.57 -17.90
C GLU A 59 5.83 3.01 -17.83
N ALA A 60 5.14 3.36 -16.75
CA ALA A 60 4.62 4.72 -16.55
C ALA A 60 5.73 5.77 -16.55
N VAL A 61 6.80 5.53 -15.79
CA VAL A 61 7.92 6.46 -15.68
C VAL A 61 8.64 6.61 -17.02
N VAL A 62 8.87 5.52 -17.77
CA VAL A 62 9.47 5.62 -19.12
C VAL A 62 8.61 6.45 -20.07
N ARG A 63 7.28 6.30 -20.02
CA ARG A 63 6.36 7.14 -20.83
C ARG A 63 6.45 8.60 -20.44
N MET A 64 6.41 8.91 -19.15
CA MET A 64 6.57 10.29 -18.64
C MET A 64 7.90 10.90 -19.09
N MET A 65 9.00 10.16 -18.93
CA MET A 65 10.33 10.60 -19.33
C MET A 65 10.42 10.83 -20.83
N ARG A 66 9.76 10.02 -21.65
CA ARG A 66 9.71 10.21 -23.12
C ARG A 66 9.03 11.53 -23.51
N VAL A 67 7.94 11.88 -22.81
CA VAL A 67 7.28 13.19 -22.99
C VAL A 67 8.20 14.32 -22.54
N ALA A 68 8.76 14.23 -21.34
CA ALA A 68 9.67 15.25 -20.80
C ALA A 68 10.90 15.46 -21.67
N THR A 69 11.49 14.41 -22.24
CA THR A 69 12.65 14.48 -23.14
C THR A 69 12.36 15.26 -24.43
N LYS A 70 11.12 15.19 -24.92
CA LYS A 70 10.70 15.91 -26.13
C LYS A 70 10.35 17.37 -25.87
N GLU A 71 9.81 17.67 -24.71
CA GLU A 71 9.17 18.95 -24.45
C GLU A 71 9.98 19.89 -23.55
N ILE A 72 10.96 19.37 -22.80
CA ILE A 72 11.80 20.17 -21.90
C ILE A 72 13.21 20.29 -22.48
N ASP A 73 13.63 21.53 -22.73
CA ASP A 73 14.98 21.84 -23.18
C ASP A 73 15.77 22.54 -22.07
N LEU A 74 16.73 21.82 -21.49
CA LEU A 74 17.58 22.33 -20.42
C LEU A 74 18.55 23.42 -20.85
N THR A 75 18.82 23.56 -22.14
CA THR A 75 19.72 24.60 -22.65
C THR A 75 19.11 26.01 -22.50
N HIS A 76 17.78 26.09 -22.37
CA HIS A 76 17.01 27.31 -22.14
C HIS A 76 16.37 27.41 -20.76
N HIS A 77 16.58 26.38 -19.91
CA HIS A 77 15.94 26.31 -18.60
C HIS A 77 16.62 27.19 -17.56
N GLN A 78 15.85 28.02 -16.86
CA GLN A 78 16.27 28.85 -15.72
C GLN A 78 15.31 28.67 -14.56
N GLY A 79 15.81 28.26 -13.39
CA GLY A 79 15.07 28.09 -12.14
C GLY A 79 16.03 28.05 -10.96
N GLU A 80 15.54 28.32 -9.76
CA GLU A 80 16.38 28.34 -8.55
C GLU A 80 16.76 26.93 -8.07
N HIS A 81 15.97 25.92 -8.45
CA HIS A 81 16.24 24.55 -8.00
C HIS A 81 17.38 23.92 -8.85
N PRO A 82 18.37 23.26 -8.18
CA PRO A 82 19.41 22.52 -8.88
C PRO A 82 18.80 21.42 -9.77
N ARG A 83 19.24 21.32 -11.03
CA ARG A 83 18.77 20.32 -11.98
C ARG A 83 19.90 19.77 -12.85
N MET A 84 19.76 18.51 -13.23
CA MET A 84 20.67 17.84 -14.14
C MET A 84 19.98 17.23 -15.37
N GLY A 85 18.67 17.13 -15.37
CA GLY A 85 17.87 16.52 -16.42
C GLY A 85 16.48 17.12 -16.58
N ALA A 86 15.90 16.96 -17.77
CA ALA A 86 14.48 17.24 -18.03
C ALA A 86 13.60 16.43 -17.06
N THR A 87 13.88 15.13 -16.90
CA THR A 87 13.56 14.35 -15.72
C THR A 87 14.79 14.36 -14.83
N ASP A 88 14.72 15.08 -13.74
CA ASP A 88 15.89 15.35 -12.90
C ASP A 88 16.20 14.19 -11.94
N VAL A 89 15.18 13.67 -11.26
CA VAL A 89 15.31 12.57 -10.32
C VAL A 89 14.10 11.65 -10.31
N VAL A 90 14.35 10.35 -10.17
CA VAL A 90 13.33 9.30 -10.08
C VAL A 90 13.63 8.39 -8.89
N PRO A 91 13.02 8.63 -7.72
CA PRO A 91 13.13 7.74 -6.56
C PRO A 91 12.05 6.66 -6.57
N PHE A 92 12.41 5.44 -6.23
CA PHE A 92 11.50 4.38 -5.81
C PHE A 92 11.50 4.26 -4.29
N VAL A 93 10.30 4.20 -3.73
CA VAL A 93 10.06 4.08 -2.28
C VAL A 93 9.25 2.81 -2.04
N PRO A 94 9.77 1.83 -1.28
CA PRO A 94 9.03 0.62 -0.99
C PRO A 94 7.89 0.90 -0.01
N LEU A 95 6.69 0.34 -0.28
CA LEU A 95 5.49 0.45 0.54
C LEU A 95 5.00 -0.93 1.01
N GLY A 96 4.39 -0.97 2.19
CA GLY A 96 3.80 -2.19 2.75
C GLY A 96 4.82 -3.32 2.92
N THR A 97 4.67 -4.41 2.15
CA THR A 97 5.56 -5.59 2.20
C THR A 97 6.77 -5.52 1.26
N ALA A 98 6.85 -4.48 0.42
CA ALA A 98 8.00 -4.28 -0.47
C ALA A 98 9.25 -3.93 0.34
N THR A 99 10.41 -4.41 -0.11
CA THR A 99 11.69 -4.16 0.55
C THR A 99 12.52 -3.11 -0.19
N MET A 100 13.51 -2.52 0.49
CA MET A 100 14.47 -1.62 -0.14
C MET A 100 15.25 -2.32 -1.27
N ALA A 101 15.55 -3.61 -1.13
CA ALA A 101 16.19 -4.39 -2.18
C ALA A 101 15.32 -4.52 -3.44
N ASP A 102 13.99 -4.60 -3.28
CA ASP A 102 13.06 -4.59 -4.42
C ASP A 102 13.08 -3.23 -5.13
N ALA A 103 13.08 -2.13 -4.38
CA ALA A 103 13.15 -0.78 -4.93
C ALA A 103 14.49 -0.52 -5.66
N VAL A 104 15.60 -1.04 -5.13
CA VAL A 104 16.91 -0.99 -5.81
C VAL A 104 16.85 -1.71 -7.16
N ARG A 105 16.29 -2.92 -7.21
CA ARG A 105 16.13 -3.67 -8.48
C ARG A 105 15.28 -2.90 -9.51
N LEU A 106 14.23 -2.21 -9.06
CA LEU A 106 13.43 -1.35 -9.95
C LEU A 106 14.24 -0.17 -10.48
N ALA A 107 15.04 0.49 -9.63
CA ALA A 107 15.89 1.58 -10.03
C ALA A 107 16.94 1.15 -11.08
N GLU A 108 17.55 -0.02 -10.92
CA GLU A 108 18.50 -0.58 -11.89
C GLU A 108 17.83 -0.90 -13.22
N ARG A 109 16.68 -1.59 -13.19
CA ARG A 109 15.90 -1.92 -14.40
C ARG A 109 15.44 -0.67 -15.14
N LEU A 110 14.98 0.35 -14.41
CA LEU A 110 14.63 1.63 -15.03
C LEU A 110 15.84 2.29 -15.66
N GLY A 111 16.98 2.30 -14.96
CA GLY A 111 18.22 2.91 -15.45
C GLY A 111 18.70 2.29 -16.77
N GLU A 112 18.67 0.98 -16.88
CA GLU A 112 19.01 0.26 -18.11
C GLU A 112 18.05 0.62 -19.26
N ARG A 113 16.72 0.63 -19.00
CA ARG A 113 15.71 0.99 -20.00
C ARG A 113 15.85 2.42 -20.49
N VAL A 114 16.03 3.38 -19.58
CA VAL A 114 16.15 4.81 -19.90
C VAL A 114 17.38 5.07 -20.76
N ALA A 115 18.52 4.51 -20.41
CA ALA A 115 19.75 4.64 -21.19
C ALA A 115 19.57 4.07 -22.61
N LYS A 116 18.93 2.89 -22.74
CA LYS A 116 18.74 2.20 -24.02
C LYS A 116 17.65 2.83 -24.89
N GLU A 117 16.50 3.20 -24.30
CA GLU A 117 15.32 3.66 -25.05
C GLU A 117 15.32 5.17 -25.31
N LEU A 118 15.92 5.98 -24.41
CA LEU A 118 15.86 7.44 -24.48
C LEU A 118 17.25 8.08 -24.70
N GLY A 119 18.33 7.30 -24.63
CA GLY A 119 19.70 7.82 -24.81
C GLY A 119 20.14 8.79 -23.70
N ILE A 120 19.53 8.73 -22.52
CA ILE A 120 19.83 9.59 -21.38
C ILE A 120 20.78 8.86 -20.43
N PRO A 121 21.98 9.43 -20.11
CA PRO A 121 22.88 8.84 -19.15
C PRO A 121 22.26 8.85 -17.74
N VAL A 122 22.43 7.74 -17.02
CA VAL A 122 21.79 7.48 -15.73
C VAL A 122 22.82 7.38 -14.63
N TYR A 123 22.56 8.05 -13.53
CA TYR A 123 23.31 7.96 -12.27
C TYR A 123 22.46 7.31 -11.19
N LEU A 124 22.90 6.18 -10.66
CA LEU A 124 22.22 5.55 -9.53
C LEU A 124 22.56 6.26 -8.22
N TYR A 125 21.55 6.52 -7.38
CA TYR A 125 21.72 7.22 -6.10
C TYR A 125 20.96 6.58 -4.94
N GLY A 126 21.19 7.09 -3.72
CA GLY A 126 20.53 6.59 -2.51
C GLY A 126 20.93 5.14 -2.22
N ALA A 127 19.98 4.28 -1.90
CA ALA A 127 20.23 2.86 -1.67
C ALA A 127 20.65 2.10 -2.93
N ALA A 128 20.36 2.63 -4.13
CA ALA A 128 20.76 2.03 -5.41
C ALA A 128 22.16 2.47 -5.86
N ALA A 129 22.85 3.36 -5.14
CA ALA A 129 24.15 3.89 -5.51
C ALA A 129 25.20 2.77 -5.64
N ARG A 130 25.87 2.69 -6.80
CA ARG A 130 27.00 1.76 -7.04
C ARG A 130 28.33 2.29 -6.52
N ARG A 131 28.39 3.59 -6.23
CA ARG A 131 29.55 4.28 -5.67
C ARG A 131 29.13 5.01 -4.39
N PRO A 132 29.90 4.89 -3.27
CA PRO A 132 29.53 5.48 -1.98
C PRO A 132 29.24 6.99 -2.04
N GLU A 133 29.98 7.73 -2.85
CA GLU A 133 29.79 9.17 -3.02
C GLU A 133 28.46 9.54 -3.67
N ARG A 134 27.81 8.61 -4.39
CA ARG A 134 26.50 8.81 -5.04
C ARG A 134 25.31 8.49 -4.14
N ALA A 135 25.54 8.00 -2.93
CA ALA A 135 24.47 7.85 -1.96
C ALA A 135 23.79 9.22 -1.66
N ASP A 136 24.56 10.32 -1.71
CA ASP A 136 24.01 11.67 -1.59
C ASP A 136 23.68 12.26 -2.98
N LEU A 137 22.39 12.48 -3.25
CA LEU A 137 21.88 13.10 -4.47
C LEU A 137 22.50 14.48 -4.75
N ALA A 138 22.84 15.25 -3.70
CA ALA A 138 23.44 16.56 -3.86
C ALA A 138 24.84 16.47 -4.54
N LYS A 139 25.62 15.42 -4.23
CA LYS A 139 26.90 15.15 -4.89
C LYS A 139 26.72 14.69 -6.34
N VAL A 140 25.67 13.91 -6.63
CA VAL A 140 25.36 13.50 -8.01
C VAL A 140 25.05 14.72 -8.88
N ARG A 141 24.28 15.69 -8.34
CA ARG A 141 23.89 16.92 -9.03
C ARG A 141 24.98 18.03 -9.03
N GLU A 142 26.12 17.82 -8.41
CA GLU A 142 27.16 18.84 -8.32
C GLU A 142 27.57 19.35 -9.71
N GLY A 143 27.57 20.68 -9.88
CA GLY A 143 27.79 21.34 -11.18
C GLY A 143 26.54 21.40 -12.06
N GLN A 144 25.45 20.77 -11.67
CA GLN A 144 24.17 20.77 -12.37
C GLN A 144 24.31 20.26 -13.83
N PHE A 145 23.36 20.57 -14.71
CA PHE A 145 23.39 20.18 -16.13
C PHE A 145 24.68 20.63 -16.81
N GLU A 146 25.08 21.88 -16.61
CA GLU A 146 26.25 22.50 -17.24
C GLU A 146 27.56 21.79 -16.84
N GLY A 147 27.76 21.63 -15.54
CA GLY A 147 28.97 20.97 -15.05
C GLY A 147 29.04 19.49 -15.41
N ILE A 148 27.91 18.79 -15.47
CA ILE A 148 27.89 17.39 -15.91
C ILE A 148 28.17 17.33 -17.41
N ARG A 149 27.53 18.17 -18.22
CA ARG A 149 27.77 18.24 -19.66
C ARG A 149 29.25 18.42 -20.00
N ASP A 150 29.92 19.31 -19.27
CA ASP A 150 31.30 19.71 -19.56
C ASP A 150 32.32 18.67 -19.04
N THR A 151 31.92 17.78 -18.09
CA THR A 151 32.85 16.85 -17.42
C THR A 151 32.58 15.37 -17.62
N ILE A 152 31.37 14.98 -18.08
CA ILE A 152 30.94 13.58 -18.19
C ILE A 152 31.88 12.70 -19.04
N GLY A 153 32.45 13.25 -20.09
CA GLY A 153 33.35 12.55 -21.01
C GLY A 153 34.81 12.54 -20.58
N THR A 154 35.21 13.35 -19.59
CA THR A 154 36.61 13.56 -19.21
C THR A 154 36.92 13.22 -17.75
N ASP A 155 35.98 13.36 -16.84
CA ASP A 155 36.16 13.01 -15.43
C ASP A 155 35.60 11.59 -15.13
N PRO A 156 36.49 10.60 -14.79
CA PRO A 156 36.03 9.24 -14.47
C PRO A 156 34.99 9.16 -13.30
N ARG A 157 34.97 10.16 -12.41
CA ARG A 157 34.00 10.25 -11.33
C ARG A 157 32.59 10.54 -11.85
N ARG A 158 32.51 11.14 -13.05
CA ARG A 158 31.27 11.50 -13.75
C ARG A 158 30.79 10.43 -14.73
N ALA A 159 31.51 9.31 -14.89
CA ALA A 159 31.04 8.22 -15.73
C ALA A 159 29.65 7.73 -15.25
N PRO A 160 28.62 7.64 -16.11
CA PRO A 160 27.29 7.19 -15.71
C PRO A 160 27.29 5.71 -15.33
N ASP A 161 26.25 5.27 -14.60
CA ASP A 161 26.06 3.85 -14.28
C ASP A 161 25.46 3.09 -15.46
N PHE A 162 24.66 3.78 -16.29
CA PHE A 162 24.11 3.29 -17.55
C PHE A 162 24.14 4.38 -18.62
N GLY A 163 24.32 3.98 -19.88
CA GLY A 163 24.37 4.87 -21.05
C GLY A 163 25.77 5.34 -21.36
N GLU A 164 25.88 6.15 -22.38
CA GLU A 164 27.14 6.73 -22.85
C GLU A 164 27.62 7.86 -21.92
N ALA A 165 28.93 8.08 -21.85
CA ALA A 165 29.52 9.24 -21.15
C ALA A 165 29.32 10.55 -21.93
N LYS A 166 28.06 10.83 -22.28
CA LYS A 166 27.63 12.01 -23.01
C LYS A 166 26.20 12.35 -22.59
N VAL A 167 25.94 13.60 -22.20
CA VAL A 167 24.59 14.05 -21.86
C VAL A 167 23.68 14.07 -23.09
N HIS A 168 22.38 13.82 -22.88
CA HIS A 168 21.40 14.07 -23.94
C HIS A 168 21.37 15.58 -24.28
N PRO A 169 21.32 15.99 -25.55
CA PRO A 169 21.52 17.39 -25.95
C PRO A 169 20.60 18.39 -25.24
N THR A 170 19.33 18.05 -25.09
CA THR A 170 18.30 18.89 -24.47
C THR A 170 17.83 18.38 -23.12
N ALA A 171 17.74 17.05 -22.93
CA ALA A 171 17.20 16.43 -21.71
C ALA A 171 18.26 16.16 -20.63
N GLY A 172 19.55 16.35 -20.92
CA GLY A 172 20.61 16.22 -19.92
C GLY A 172 20.88 14.79 -19.45
N ALA A 173 20.89 14.57 -18.16
CA ALA A 173 21.13 13.30 -17.47
C ALA A 173 20.05 13.11 -16.38
N VAL A 174 19.90 11.89 -15.84
CA VAL A 174 18.92 11.59 -14.78
C VAL A 174 19.56 10.88 -13.61
N ALA A 175 19.11 11.22 -12.39
CA ALA A 175 19.38 10.45 -11.18
C ALA A 175 18.22 9.50 -10.89
N ILE A 176 18.47 8.19 -10.87
CA ILE A 176 17.48 7.17 -10.54
C ILE A 176 17.93 6.46 -9.25
N GLY A 177 17.02 6.23 -8.30
CA GLY A 177 17.42 5.62 -7.05
C GLY A 177 16.31 4.99 -6.23
N ALA A 178 16.69 4.50 -5.06
CA ALA A 178 15.79 3.97 -4.06
C ALA A 178 16.07 4.64 -2.71
N ARG A 179 15.02 4.98 -1.97
CA ARG A 179 15.11 5.66 -0.69
C ARG A 179 13.90 5.36 0.20
N PRO A 180 13.98 5.58 1.53
CA PRO A 180 12.79 5.68 2.38
C PRO A 180 11.87 6.82 1.96
N VAL A 181 10.66 6.87 2.54
CA VAL A 181 9.79 8.03 2.39
C VAL A 181 10.51 9.28 2.87
N LEU A 182 10.56 10.29 2.02
CA LEU A 182 11.12 11.60 2.34
C LEU A 182 9.98 12.56 2.62
N ILE A 183 10.09 13.33 3.71
CA ILE A 183 9.13 14.39 4.03
C ILE A 183 9.80 15.73 3.75
N ALA A 184 9.26 16.49 2.80
CA ALA A 184 9.62 17.87 2.59
C ALA A 184 8.87 18.74 3.60
N TYR A 185 9.62 19.45 4.46
CA TYR A 185 9.09 20.17 5.59
C TYR A 185 9.73 21.55 5.72
N ASN A 186 8.94 22.60 5.64
CA ASN A 186 9.40 23.97 5.67
C ASN A 186 8.91 24.68 6.94
N ALA A 187 9.76 25.54 7.49
CA ALA A 187 9.42 26.42 8.62
C ALA A 187 9.65 27.88 8.23
N TYR A 188 8.61 28.71 8.33
CA TYR A 188 8.67 30.14 8.09
C TYR A 188 9.05 30.88 9.36
N LEU A 189 10.02 31.76 9.24
CA LEU A 189 10.51 32.54 10.37
C LEU A 189 9.77 33.90 10.47
N THR A 190 9.67 34.45 11.69
CA THR A 190 9.09 35.77 11.92
C THR A 190 9.97 36.94 11.42
N THR A 191 10.91 36.66 10.52
CA THR A 191 11.84 37.65 9.94
C THR A 191 11.99 37.42 8.43
N PRO A 192 12.19 38.45 7.61
CA PRO A 192 12.57 38.32 6.21
C PRO A 192 14.08 38.04 6.01
N ASP A 193 14.90 38.11 7.06
CA ASP A 193 16.36 37.97 6.95
C ASP A 193 16.75 36.53 6.56
N VAL A 194 17.03 36.30 5.29
CA VAL A 194 17.47 35.00 4.76
C VAL A 194 18.82 34.56 5.37
N ALA A 195 19.67 35.46 5.86
CA ALA A 195 20.92 35.09 6.49
C ALA A 195 20.68 34.35 7.81
N VAL A 196 19.62 34.72 8.55
CA VAL A 196 19.16 33.98 9.74
C VAL A 196 18.72 32.58 9.35
N ALA A 197 17.85 32.42 8.33
CA ALA A 197 17.42 31.11 7.86
C ALA A 197 18.57 30.23 7.41
N LYS A 198 19.57 30.77 6.69
CA LYS A 198 20.77 30.05 6.27
C LYS A 198 21.62 29.56 7.46
N ARG A 199 21.74 30.38 8.53
CA ARG A 199 22.46 29.97 9.75
C ARG A 199 21.71 28.86 10.50
N ILE A 200 20.39 28.98 10.64
CA ILE A 200 19.56 27.94 11.26
C ILE A 200 19.62 26.65 10.44
N ALA A 201 19.45 26.73 9.12
CA ALA A 201 19.58 25.57 8.23
C ALA A 201 20.93 24.86 8.37
N LYS A 202 22.03 25.62 8.52
CA LYS A 202 23.36 25.06 8.75
C LYS A 202 23.45 24.35 10.11
N ALA A 203 22.81 24.88 11.15
CA ALA A 203 22.86 24.31 12.49
C ALA A 203 22.04 23.01 12.61
N VAL A 204 20.93 22.90 11.86
CA VAL A 204 20.02 21.73 11.98
C VAL A 204 20.32 20.59 11.02
N ARG A 205 21.04 20.81 9.92
CA ARG A 205 21.31 19.78 8.92
C ARG A 205 22.44 18.84 9.29
N ALA A 206 22.31 17.56 8.95
CA ALA A 206 23.22 16.48 9.30
C ALA A 206 24.69 16.75 8.92
N ARG A 207 24.93 17.23 7.70
CA ARG A 207 26.29 17.41 7.17
C ARG A 207 27.16 18.39 7.94
N ASP A 208 26.56 19.30 8.72
CA ASP A 208 27.27 20.28 9.54
C ASP A 208 27.20 19.92 11.04
N GLY A 209 26.84 18.69 11.39
CA GLY A 209 26.79 18.18 12.76
C GLY A 209 25.42 18.37 13.46
N GLY A 210 24.35 18.70 12.71
CA GLY A 210 22.98 18.80 13.22
C GLY A 210 22.29 17.44 13.34
N LEU A 211 20.99 17.44 13.09
CA LEU A 211 20.15 16.23 13.20
C LEU A 211 20.45 15.23 12.08
N PRO A 212 20.57 13.93 12.39
CA PRO A 212 20.73 12.89 11.35
C PRO A 212 19.49 12.88 10.43
N GLU A 213 19.69 12.48 9.18
CA GLU A 213 18.65 12.40 8.14
C GLU A 213 17.91 13.72 7.88
N VAL A 214 18.51 14.87 8.22
CA VAL A 214 18.01 16.21 7.91
C VAL A 214 18.91 16.90 6.90
N LYS A 215 18.35 17.29 5.75
CA LYS A 215 18.93 18.24 4.81
C LYS A 215 18.18 19.56 4.98
N ALA A 216 18.89 20.68 4.99
CA ALA A 216 18.24 21.99 5.15
C ALA A 216 18.97 23.07 4.37
N LEU A 217 18.16 24.01 3.84
CA LEU A 217 18.58 25.24 3.17
C LEU A 217 17.74 26.42 3.68
N GLY A 218 18.27 27.63 3.60
CA GLY A 218 17.54 28.85 3.91
C GLY A 218 17.21 29.60 2.64
N PHE A 219 15.93 29.99 2.49
CA PHE A 219 15.41 30.74 1.35
C PHE A 219 14.73 32.04 1.79
N GLU A 220 14.63 32.98 0.88
CA GLU A 220 13.75 34.14 0.96
C GLU A 220 12.46 33.83 0.20
N ILE A 221 11.32 34.03 0.84
CA ILE A 221 10.01 33.91 0.20
C ILE A 221 9.48 35.31 0.02
N THR A 222 9.76 35.88 -1.16
CA THR A 222 9.52 37.28 -1.48
C THR A 222 8.04 37.67 -1.36
N GLU A 223 7.14 36.80 -1.85
CA GLU A 223 5.69 37.03 -1.80
C GLU A 223 5.15 37.17 -0.36
N ARG A 224 5.77 36.50 0.60
CA ARG A 224 5.36 36.52 2.01
C ARG A 224 6.19 37.45 2.88
N HIS A 225 7.25 38.05 2.35
CA HIS A 225 8.24 38.79 3.12
C HIS A 225 8.75 38.01 4.36
N ARG A 226 9.08 36.75 4.16
CA ARG A 226 9.57 35.85 5.19
C ARG A 226 10.79 35.06 4.74
N ALA A 227 11.67 34.79 5.69
CA ALA A 227 12.72 33.80 5.50
C ALA A 227 12.19 32.41 5.87
N GLN A 228 12.60 31.40 5.12
CA GLN A 228 12.16 30.01 5.28
C GLN A 228 13.38 29.09 5.52
N VAL A 229 13.25 28.18 6.48
CA VAL A 229 14.11 27.02 6.60
C VAL A 229 13.42 25.85 5.94
N SER A 230 13.88 25.51 4.73
CA SER A 230 13.37 24.38 3.96
C SER A 230 14.16 23.13 4.29
N MET A 231 13.48 22.05 4.68
CA MET A 231 14.07 20.81 5.14
C MET A 231 13.55 19.62 4.34
N ASN A 232 14.44 18.64 4.12
CA ASN A 232 14.07 17.30 3.69
C ASN A 232 14.46 16.34 4.80
N LEU A 233 13.45 15.69 5.41
CA LEU A 233 13.64 14.58 6.34
C LEU A 233 13.76 13.32 5.50
N THR A 234 14.98 12.82 5.31
CA THR A 234 15.27 11.70 4.39
C THR A 234 14.90 10.33 4.96
N ASP A 235 14.81 10.24 6.29
CA ASP A 235 14.11 9.17 7.03
C ASP A 235 13.48 9.78 8.31
N TYR A 236 12.17 10.01 8.29
CA TYR A 236 11.43 10.58 9.41
C TYR A 236 11.41 9.68 10.66
N ARG A 237 11.70 8.38 10.51
CA ARG A 237 11.80 7.43 11.65
C ARG A 237 13.08 7.65 12.46
N VAL A 238 14.12 8.24 11.84
CA VAL A 238 15.36 8.64 12.52
C VAL A 238 15.22 10.04 13.10
N THR A 239 14.70 10.98 12.30
CA THR A 239 14.41 12.34 12.76
C THR A 239 12.98 12.71 12.42
N PRO A 240 12.05 12.59 13.40
CA PRO A 240 10.64 12.94 13.25
C PRO A 240 10.41 14.44 13.02
N ILE A 241 9.25 14.78 12.43
CA ILE A 241 8.89 16.18 12.09
C ILE A 241 8.99 17.10 13.32
N HIS A 242 8.41 16.69 14.46
CA HIS A 242 8.43 17.49 15.68
C HIS A 242 9.85 17.77 16.17
N ARG A 243 10.77 16.81 16.08
CA ARG A 243 12.16 16.97 16.49
C ARG A 243 12.90 17.97 15.60
N ALA A 244 12.65 17.93 14.29
CA ALA A 244 13.20 18.91 13.35
C ALA A 244 12.66 20.31 13.62
N LEU A 245 11.34 20.46 13.88
CA LEU A 245 10.72 21.74 14.20
C LEU A 245 11.28 22.34 15.50
N GLU A 246 11.41 21.54 16.57
CA GLU A 246 11.96 22.01 17.84
C GLU A 246 13.42 22.45 17.72
N ALA A 247 14.21 21.78 16.88
CA ALA A 247 15.57 22.21 16.59
C ALA A 247 15.60 23.58 15.87
N VAL A 248 14.72 23.77 14.87
CA VAL A 248 14.58 25.08 14.20
C VAL A 248 14.14 26.15 15.18
N ARG A 249 13.12 25.89 16.04
CA ARG A 249 12.64 26.83 17.07
C ARG A 249 13.76 27.25 18.04
N ARG A 250 14.52 26.28 18.53
CA ARG A 250 15.65 26.55 19.45
C ARG A 250 16.73 27.40 18.80
N GLU A 251 17.08 27.09 17.56
CA GLU A 251 18.08 27.89 16.84
C GLU A 251 17.55 29.29 16.49
N ALA A 252 16.28 29.43 16.12
CA ALA A 252 15.63 30.74 15.86
C ALA A 252 15.65 31.68 17.08
N GLN A 253 15.39 31.15 18.27
CA GLN A 253 15.45 31.89 19.52
C GLN A 253 16.81 32.57 19.78
N ARG A 254 17.92 31.95 19.32
CA ARG A 254 19.29 32.53 19.44
C ARG A 254 19.45 33.82 18.66
N TYR A 255 18.60 34.04 17.65
CA TYR A 255 18.59 35.27 16.83
C TYR A 255 17.41 36.19 17.18
N GLY A 256 16.69 35.91 18.27
CA GLY A 256 15.51 36.71 18.68
C GLY A 256 14.33 36.60 17.73
N VAL A 257 14.27 35.53 16.90
CA VAL A 257 13.16 35.27 15.98
C VAL A 257 12.40 33.98 16.34
N GLY A 258 11.15 33.88 15.88
CA GLY A 258 10.31 32.71 16.09
C GLY A 258 10.05 31.97 14.76
N VAL A 259 9.38 30.81 14.88
CA VAL A 259 8.72 30.14 13.78
C VAL A 259 7.26 30.59 13.79
N GLU A 260 6.81 31.20 12.70
CA GLU A 260 5.45 31.70 12.53
C GLU A 260 4.49 30.57 12.17
N GLU A 261 4.87 29.80 11.17
CA GLU A 261 4.13 28.63 10.68
C GLU A 261 5.06 27.60 10.05
N SER A 262 4.53 26.45 9.74
CA SER A 262 5.25 25.41 8.99
C SER A 262 4.33 24.72 8.00
N GLU A 263 4.92 24.12 6.97
CA GLU A 263 4.19 23.37 5.94
C GLU A 263 4.86 22.05 5.63
N ILE A 264 4.05 21.06 5.28
CA ILE A 264 4.48 19.82 4.65
C ILE A 264 4.17 19.97 3.16
N VAL A 265 5.16 19.69 2.32
CA VAL A 265 5.01 19.71 0.86
C VAL A 265 4.88 18.27 0.38
N GLY A 266 3.81 17.99 -0.37
CA GLY A 266 3.50 16.67 -0.89
C GLY A 266 2.91 15.71 0.13
N LEU A 267 2.99 14.43 -0.21
CA LEU A 267 2.39 13.37 0.58
C LEU A 267 3.23 13.06 1.84
N VAL A 268 2.55 12.79 2.94
CA VAL A 268 3.17 12.49 4.23
C VAL A 268 2.60 11.19 4.80
N PRO A 269 3.44 10.31 5.39
CA PRO A 269 2.94 9.14 6.09
C PRO A 269 2.09 9.51 7.31
N GLU A 270 0.95 8.85 7.47
CA GLU A 270 0.05 9.02 8.62
C GLU A 270 0.80 8.87 9.95
N ASP A 271 1.72 7.90 10.05
CA ASP A 271 2.50 7.64 11.26
C ASP A 271 3.42 8.82 11.66
N ALA A 272 3.94 9.58 10.70
CA ALA A 272 4.75 10.77 10.99
C ALA A 272 3.92 11.89 11.64
N LEU A 273 2.66 12.02 11.25
CA LEU A 273 1.72 12.98 11.86
C LEU A 273 1.29 12.52 13.25
N PHE A 274 1.00 11.23 13.44
CA PHE A 274 0.68 10.70 14.76
C PHE A 274 1.84 10.89 15.74
N GLU A 275 3.06 10.61 15.32
CA GLU A 275 4.24 10.78 16.18
C GLU A 275 4.43 12.23 16.62
N ALA A 276 4.17 13.19 15.74
CA ALA A 276 4.18 14.61 16.10
C ALA A 276 3.03 14.96 17.06
N ALA A 277 1.81 14.44 16.82
CA ALA A 277 0.67 14.64 17.71
C ALA A 277 0.91 14.02 19.10
N GLU A 278 1.41 12.80 19.17
CA GLU A 278 1.77 12.13 20.44
C GLU A 278 2.77 12.98 21.26
N TYR A 279 3.78 13.52 20.59
CA TYR A 279 4.78 14.37 21.24
C TYR A 279 4.16 15.67 21.80
N TYR A 280 3.46 16.44 20.96
CA TYR A 280 2.93 17.75 21.38
C TYR A 280 1.74 17.65 22.35
N LEU A 281 0.93 16.61 22.26
CA LEU A 281 -0.17 16.34 23.19
C LEU A 281 0.29 15.57 24.44
N GLN A 282 1.57 15.17 24.52
CA GLN A 282 2.15 14.41 25.64
C GLN A 282 1.36 13.11 25.92
N LEU A 283 0.92 12.38 24.88
CA LEU A 283 0.14 11.18 25.03
C LEU A 283 1.03 10.03 25.52
N HIS A 284 0.65 9.42 26.65
CA HIS A 284 1.34 8.28 27.20
C HIS A 284 0.77 6.97 26.64
N ALA A 285 1.63 6.17 26.01
CA ALA A 285 1.28 4.83 25.50
C ALA A 285 -0.02 4.82 24.64
N PHE A 286 -0.20 5.82 23.78
CA PHE A 286 -1.37 5.91 22.93
C PHE A 286 -1.42 4.75 21.92
N ASP A 287 -2.50 3.97 21.98
CA ASP A 287 -2.76 2.94 20.99
C ASP A 287 -3.40 3.55 19.74
N ARG A 288 -2.60 3.68 18.68
CA ARG A 288 -3.05 4.23 17.38
C ARG A 288 -4.20 3.45 16.73
N SER A 289 -4.45 2.20 17.18
CA SER A 289 -5.62 1.45 16.72
C SER A 289 -6.93 2.05 17.25
N ASN A 290 -6.90 2.89 18.29
CA ASN A 290 -8.06 3.58 18.85
C ASN A 290 -8.47 4.84 18.08
N VAL A 291 -7.74 5.22 17.02
CA VAL A 291 -8.19 6.25 16.08
C VAL A 291 -9.46 5.78 15.40
N LEU A 292 -10.52 6.62 15.43
CA LEU A 292 -11.86 6.26 14.97
C LEU A 292 -11.85 5.73 13.53
N GLU A 293 -11.19 6.43 12.61
CA GLU A 293 -11.11 6.05 11.21
C GLU A 293 -10.33 4.73 11.00
N ARG A 294 -9.32 4.44 11.83
CA ARG A 294 -8.62 3.14 11.82
C ARG A 294 -9.55 2.02 12.30
N LYS A 295 -10.36 2.26 13.33
CA LYS A 295 -11.38 1.31 13.78
C LYS A 295 -12.44 1.07 12.69
N VAL A 296 -12.97 2.13 12.08
CA VAL A 296 -13.94 2.00 10.98
C VAL A 296 -13.31 1.23 9.81
N ARG A 297 -12.12 1.60 9.36
CA ARG A 297 -11.40 0.87 8.30
C ARG A 297 -11.17 -0.61 8.65
N SER A 298 -10.93 -0.95 9.92
CA SER A 298 -10.75 -2.34 10.34
C SER A 298 -12.07 -3.13 10.30
N ILE A 299 -13.21 -2.47 10.48
CA ILE A 299 -14.54 -3.05 10.30
C ILE A 299 -14.83 -3.24 8.80
N ASP A 300 -14.55 -2.21 7.99
CA ASP A 300 -14.76 -2.22 6.54
C ASP A 300 -13.80 -3.20 5.82
N ALA A 301 -12.60 -3.37 6.35
CA ALA A 301 -11.66 -4.39 5.87
C ALA A 301 -12.16 -5.81 6.14
N GLY A 302 -13.10 -5.95 7.10
CA GLY A 302 -13.72 -7.22 7.46
C GLY A 302 -12.74 -8.26 7.98
N GLY A 303 -13.30 -9.37 8.44
CA GLY A 303 -12.53 -10.59 8.66
C GLY A 303 -12.22 -11.31 7.32
N PRO A 304 -11.84 -12.61 7.36
CA PRO A 304 -11.49 -13.41 6.20
C PRO A 304 -12.51 -13.39 5.05
N GLY A 305 -13.79 -13.18 5.36
CA GLY A 305 -14.85 -13.13 4.36
C GLY A 305 -14.94 -11.82 3.56
N HIS A 306 -14.35 -10.72 4.04
CA HIS A 306 -14.52 -9.38 3.46
C HIS A 306 -13.22 -8.76 2.93
N GLU A 307 -12.07 -9.38 3.16
CA GLU A 307 -10.79 -8.91 2.65
C GLU A 307 -10.57 -9.26 1.16
N PRO A 308 -9.68 -8.55 0.42
CA PRO A 308 -9.32 -8.92 -0.94
C PRO A 308 -8.81 -10.37 -1.03
N ILE A 309 -9.22 -11.12 -2.04
CA ILE A 309 -8.86 -12.55 -2.21
C ILE A 309 -7.35 -12.77 -2.14
N ALA A 310 -6.55 -11.89 -2.71
CA ALA A 310 -5.09 -12.01 -2.67
C ALA A 310 -4.54 -11.88 -1.24
N SER A 311 -5.12 -11.01 -0.41
CA SER A 311 -4.79 -10.86 1.00
C SER A 311 -5.19 -12.10 1.79
N PHE A 312 -6.43 -12.57 1.60
CA PHE A 312 -6.93 -13.80 2.20
C PHE A 312 -6.05 -15.01 1.88
N ALA A 313 -5.72 -15.22 0.60
CA ALA A 313 -4.86 -16.31 0.15
C ALA A 313 -3.45 -16.23 0.77
N GLY A 314 -2.88 -15.03 0.86
CA GLY A 314 -1.59 -14.80 1.52
C GLY A 314 -1.61 -15.14 3.01
N ARG A 315 -2.67 -14.76 3.73
CA ARG A 315 -2.85 -15.11 5.15
C ARG A 315 -3.10 -16.60 5.36
N LEU A 316 -3.89 -17.23 4.48
CA LEU A 316 -4.14 -18.67 4.53
C LEU A 316 -2.85 -19.49 4.32
N ALA A 317 -1.93 -19.01 3.48
CA ALA A 317 -0.62 -19.63 3.25
C ALA A 317 0.40 -19.37 4.38
N ALA A 318 0.12 -18.44 5.29
CA ALA A 318 1.04 -18.07 6.36
C ALA A 318 1.08 -19.13 7.46
N ARG A 319 2.16 -19.15 8.25
CA ARG A 319 2.28 -20.00 9.45
C ARG A 319 1.51 -19.40 10.64
N THR A 320 0.21 -19.14 10.42
CA THR A 320 -0.71 -18.61 11.45
C THR A 320 -1.87 -19.57 11.65
N PRO A 321 -2.47 -19.65 12.83
CA PRO A 321 -3.56 -20.57 13.11
C PRO A 321 -4.89 -20.19 12.42
N THR A 322 -5.05 -18.91 12.06
CA THR A 322 -6.25 -18.36 11.38
C THR A 322 -5.81 -17.37 10.28
N PRO A 323 -6.53 -17.30 9.12
CA PRO A 323 -7.66 -18.15 8.73
C PRO A 323 -7.23 -19.60 8.45
N GLY A 324 -8.17 -20.54 8.61
CA GLY A 324 -7.94 -21.97 8.41
C GLY A 324 -8.88 -22.59 7.38
N GLY A 325 -9.00 -23.92 7.44
CA GLY A 325 -9.82 -24.71 6.50
C GLY A 325 -11.29 -24.36 6.54
N GLY A 326 -11.87 -24.02 7.68
CA GLY A 326 -13.27 -23.62 7.81
C GLY A 326 -13.55 -22.29 7.12
N SER A 327 -12.71 -21.28 7.35
CA SER A 327 -12.79 -20.00 6.64
C SER A 327 -12.62 -20.18 5.13
N ALA A 328 -11.68 -21.06 4.69
CA ALA A 328 -11.47 -21.33 3.26
C ALA A 328 -12.69 -22.00 2.62
N ALA A 329 -13.33 -22.95 3.33
CA ALA A 329 -14.56 -23.61 2.88
C ALA A 329 -15.70 -22.60 2.72
N ALA A 330 -15.88 -21.70 3.68
CA ALA A 330 -16.93 -20.67 3.62
C ALA A 330 -16.69 -19.68 2.45
N VAL A 331 -15.45 -19.24 2.22
CA VAL A 331 -15.10 -18.39 1.06
C VAL A 331 -15.35 -19.12 -0.26
N ALA A 332 -14.99 -20.40 -0.36
CA ALA A 332 -15.30 -21.22 -1.56
C ALA A 332 -16.81 -21.30 -1.82
N ALA A 333 -17.64 -21.48 -0.78
CA ALA A 333 -19.09 -21.47 -0.90
C ALA A 333 -19.62 -20.10 -1.34
N ALA A 334 -19.07 -18.99 -0.84
CA ALA A 334 -19.45 -17.65 -1.26
C ALA A 334 -19.17 -17.41 -2.76
N LEU A 335 -18.02 -17.88 -3.26
CA LEU A 335 -17.67 -17.81 -4.69
C LEU A 335 -18.62 -18.65 -5.53
N GLY A 336 -18.98 -19.87 -5.05
CA GLY A 336 -19.98 -20.75 -5.69
C GLY A 336 -21.33 -20.07 -5.79
N ALA A 337 -21.78 -19.40 -4.71
CA ALA A 337 -23.03 -18.65 -4.70
C ALA A 337 -23.00 -17.48 -5.69
N ALA A 338 -21.92 -16.69 -5.71
CA ALA A 338 -21.74 -15.58 -6.65
C ALA A 338 -21.81 -16.02 -8.11
N LEU A 339 -21.15 -17.15 -8.44
CA LEU A 339 -21.18 -17.69 -9.79
C LEU A 339 -22.56 -18.19 -10.16
N GLY A 340 -23.29 -18.84 -9.23
CA GLY A 340 -24.69 -19.23 -9.41
C GLY A 340 -25.61 -18.02 -9.62
N GLU A 341 -25.44 -16.94 -8.85
CA GLU A 341 -26.13 -15.66 -9.06
C GLU A 341 -25.95 -15.13 -10.49
N MET A 342 -24.71 -15.13 -10.99
CA MET A 342 -24.37 -14.70 -12.35
C MET A 342 -25.09 -15.57 -13.40
N VAL A 343 -25.06 -16.89 -13.27
CA VAL A 343 -25.73 -17.84 -14.19
C VAL A 343 -27.24 -17.54 -14.26
N LEU A 344 -27.87 -17.32 -13.11
CA LEU A 344 -29.30 -17.01 -13.06
C LEU A 344 -29.62 -15.61 -13.60
N ALA A 345 -28.81 -14.61 -13.28
CA ALA A 345 -28.98 -13.25 -13.80
C ALA A 345 -28.97 -13.21 -15.33
N TYR A 346 -28.08 -13.96 -15.97
CA TYR A 346 -28.09 -14.10 -17.44
C TYR A 346 -29.22 -14.96 -17.98
N SER A 347 -29.80 -15.85 -17.18
CA SER A 347 -30.84 -16.79 -17.62
C SER A 347 -32.25 -16.25 -17.45
N ILE A 348 -32.45 -15.29 -16.56
CA ILE A 348 -33.74 -14.61 -16.36
C ILE A 348 -33.96 -13.61 -17.50
N ASP A 349 -35.07 -13.77 -18.23
CA ASP A 349 -35.53 -12.79 -19.23
C ASP A 349 -36.28 -11.65 -18.53
N PRO A 350 -35.81 -10.39 -18.65
CA PRO A 350 -36.49 -9.26 -18.02
C PRO A 350 -37.91 -9.03 -18.48
N THR A 351 -38.25 -9.52 -19.69
CA THR A 351 -39.60 -9.39 -20.30
C THR A 351 -40.52 -10.55 -19.94
N LYS A 352 -39.97 -11.65 -19.41
CA LYS A 352 -40.72 -12.84 -19.01
C LYS A 352 -40.24 -13.32 -17.64
N PRO A 353 -40.66 -12.69 -16.55
CA PRO A 353 -40.21 -13.03 -15.21
C PRO A 353 -40.49 -14.51 -14.90
N ASN A 354 -39.47 -15.18 -14.34
CA ASN A 354 -39.57 -16.56 -13.86
C ASN A 354 -39.33 -16.53 -12.34
N GLU A 355 -40.45 -16.70 -11.60
CA GLU A 355 -40.45 -16.60 -10.13
C GLU A 355 -39.53 -17.64 -9.46
N GLU A 356 -39.42 -18.84 -10.05
CA GLU A 356 -38.58 -19.90 -9.49
C GLU A 356 -37.07 -19.55 -9.63
N LEU A 357 -36.62 -19.10 -10.82
CA LEU A 357 -35.24 -18.63 -11.01
C LEU A 357 -34.94 -17.43 -10.12
N ALA A 358 -35.87 -16.49 -10.00
CA ALA A 358 -35.73 -15.31 -9.15
C ALA A 358 -35.61 -15.70 -7.66
N SER A 359 -36.41 -16.65 -7.18
CA SER A 359 -36.34 -17.17 -5.81
C SER A 359 -34.98 -17.82 -5.51
N VAL A 360 -34.45 -18.62 -6.45
CA VAL A 360 -33.14 -19.26 -6.29
C VAL A 360 -32.03 -18.19 -6.31
N ALA A 361 -32.09 -17.19 -7.19
CA ALA A 361 -31.13 -16.10 -7.24
C ALA A 361 -31.11 -15.31 -5.93
N GLN A 362 -32.28 -15.01 -5.37
CA GLN A 362 -32.37 -14.33 -4.06
C GLN A 362 -31.78 -15.18 -2.93
N ALA A 363 -32.02 -16.50 -2.93
CA ALA A 363 -31.44 -17.39 -1.94
C ALA A 363 -29.91 -17.46 -2.05
N LEU A 364 -29.35 -17.48 -3.28
CA LEU A 364 -27.90 -17.42 -3.51
C LEU A 364 -27.29 -16.10 -3.02
N THR A 365 -27.95 -14.96 -3.27
CA THR A 365 -27.52 -13.65 -2.78
C THR A 365 -27.44 -13.61 -1.25
N ALA A 366 -28.47 -14.11 -0.57
CA ALA A 366 -28.50 -14.20 0.89
C ALA A 366 -27.41 -15.17 1.40
N GLY A 367 -27.27 -16.33 0.76
CA GLY A 367 -26.26 -17.34 1.11
C GLY A 367 -24.86 -16.83 0.91
N ARG A 368 -24.56 -16.11 -0.17
CA ARG A 368 -23.23 -15.51 -0.39
C ARG A 368 -22.84 -14.58 0.75
N ARG A 369 -23.74 -13.72 1.21
CA ARG A 369 -23.49 -12.83 2.35
C ARG A 369 -23.24 -13.64 3.62
N ARG A 370 -24.08 -14.66 3.88
CA ARG A 370 -23.95 -15.50 5.08
C ARG A 370 -22.64 -16.30 5.09
N PHE A 371 -22.18 -16.80 3.95
CA PHE A 371 -20.89 -17.49 3.85
C PHE A 371 -19.70 -16.58 4.19
N LEU A 372 -19.73 -15.32 3.77
CA LEU A 372 -18.68 -14.37 4.13
C LEU A 372 -18.64 -14.10 5.65
N GLU A 373 -19.83 -13.96 6.27
CA GLU A 373 -19.94 -13.86 7.73
C GLU A 373 -19.44 -15.13 8.43
N LEU A 374 -19.78 -16.32 7.91
CA LEU A 374 -19.31 -17.59 8.45
C LEU A 374 -17.79 -17.77 8.35
N ALA A 375 -17.15 -17.22 7.31
CA ALA A 375 -15.69 -17.20 7.22
C ALA A 375 -15.06 -16.39 8.36
N ASP A 376 -15.66 -15.26 8.71
CA ASP A 376 -15.21 -14.41 9.81
C ASP A 376 -15.50 -15.06 11.18
N GLU A 377 -16.68 -15.67 11.32
CA GLU A 377 -17.08 -16.38 12.53
C GLU A 377 -16.20 -17.62 12.81
N ASP A 378 -15.77 -18.33 11.78
CA ASP A 378 -14.85 -19.47 11.90
C ASP A 378 -13.52 -19.04 12.52
N ALA A 379 -12.89 -17.99 11.99
CA ALA A 379 -11.66 -17.43 12.52
C ALA A 379 -11.84 -16.96 13.99
N ALA A 380 -12.93 -16.25 14.28
CA ALA A 380 -13.25 -15.75 15.61
C ALA A 380 -13.54 -16.89 16.61
N SER A 381 -14.18 -17.98 16.17
CA SER A 381 -14.49 -19.14 17.02
C SER A 381 -13.23 -19.85 17.49
N TYR A 382 -12.23 -20.00 16.62
CA TYR A 382 -10.92 -20.56 16.99
C TYR A 382 -10.20 -19.69 18.04
N ASP A 383 -10.19 -18.37 17.86
CA ASP A 383 -9.60 -17.45 18.84
C ASP A 383 -10.35 -17.47 20.17
N GLY A 384 -11.67 -17.67 20.13
CA GLY A 384 -12.51 -17.89 21.30
C GLY A 384 -12.09 -19.14 22.09
N VAL A 385 -11.85 -20.26 21.41
CA VAL A 385 -11.36 -21.52 22.05
C VAL A 385 -9.99 -21.29 22.69
N ARG A 386 -9.05 -20.63 21.98
CA ARG A 386 -7.72 -20.33 22.54
C ARG A 386 -7.81 -19.47 23.80
N SER A 387 -8.62 -18.42 23.77
CA SER A 387 -8.82 -17.50 24.89
C SER A 387 -9.43 -18.21 26.11
N ALA A 388 -10.49 -19.02 25.88
CA ALA A 388 -11.12 -19.80 26.95
C ALA A 388 -10.17 -20.85 27.58
N ARG A 389 -9.39 -21.53 26.73
CA ARG A 389 -8.37 -22.49 27.22
C ARG A 389 -7.27 -21.79 28.03
N ARG A 390 -6.84 -20.61 27.64
CA ARG A 390 -5.85 -19.83 28.40
C ARG A 390 -6.39 -19.41 29.75
N ALA A 391 -7.61 -18.86 29.81
CA ALA A 391 -8.24 -18.50 31.08
C ALA A 391 -8.41 -19.68 32.03
N ARG A 392 -8.83 -20.85 31.51
CA ARG A 392 -8.94 -22.08 32.28
C ARG A 392 -7.59 -22.55 32.84
N LYS A 393 -6.49 -22.38 32.12
CA LYS A 393 -5.15 -22.77 32.58
C LYS A 393 -4.72 -21.99 33.83
N GLU A 394 -5.17 -20.75 33.98
CA GLU A 394 -4.89 -19.91 35.17
C GLU A 394 -5.73 -20.30 36.38
N ARG A 395 -6.94 -20.87 36.20
CA ARG A 395 -7.86 -21.33 37.24
C ARG A 395 -8.51 -22.66 36.81
N PRO A 396 -7.79 -23.81 36.97
CA PRO A 396 -8.21 -25.10 36.39
C PRO A 396 -9.52 -25.65 36.97
N ASP A 397 -9.78 -25.38 38.25
CA ASP A 397 -10.91 -25.95 39.01
C ASP A 397 -12.16 -25.06 38.96
N ASP A 398 -12.14 -23.94 38.23
CA ASP A 398 -13.28 -23.04 38.10
C ASP A 398 -14.32 -23.62 37.11
N PRO A 399 -15.54 -24.02 37.59
CA PRO A 399 -16.55 -24.64 36.74
C PRO A 399 -17.06 -23.70 35.65
N ALA A 400 -17.05 -22.38 35.91
CA ALA A 400 -17.47 -21.38 34.91
C ALA A 400 -16.51 -21.37 33.72
N LEU A 401 -15.19 -21.47 33.95
CA LEU A 401 -14.20 -21.54 32.91
C LEU A 401 -14.19 -22.87 32.14
N GLN A 402 -14.52 -23.99 32.82
CA GLN A 402 -14.74 -25.25 32.13
C GLN A 402 -15.95 -25.18 31.18
N ASN A 403 -17.06 -24.60 31.63
CA ASN A 403 -18.23 -24.37 30.77
C ASN A 403 -17.94 -23.39 29.61
N ALA A 404 -17.14 -22.35 29.85
CA ALA A 404 -16.75 -21.39 28.78
C ALA A 404 -15.92 -22.11 27.69
N VAL A 405 -15.01 -23.02 28.05
CA VAL A 405 -14.26 -23.80 27.04
C VAL A 405 -15.20 -24.68 26.24
N ALA A 406 -16.13 -25.37 26.90
CA ALA A 406 -17.08 -26.25 26.23
C ALA A 406 -18.01 -25.49 25.27
N ALA A 407 -18.51 -24.30 25.66
CA ALA A 407 -19.33 -23.44 24.81
C ALA A 407 -18.53 -22.92 23.59
N ALA A 408 -17.25 -22.56 23.80
CA ALA A 408 -16.39 -22.11 22.69
C ALA A 408 -16.14 -23.25 21.69
N LEU A 409 -15.92 -24.48 22.14
CA LEU A 409 -15.74 -25.66 21.29
C LEU A 409 -17.03 -25.97 20.50
N GLU A 410 -18.18 -25.87 21.17
CA GLU A 410 -19.48 -26.09 20.51
C GLU A 410 -19.72 -25.08 19.38
N ARG A 411 -19.35 -23.82 19.58
CA ARG A 411 -19.41 -22.80 18.54
C ARG A 411 -18.44 -23.11 17.39
N ALA A 412 -17.21 -23.51 17.72
CA ALA A 412 -16.19 -23.89 16.72
C ALA A 412 -16.61 -25.09 15.85
N ALA A 413 -17.45 -26.00 16.35
CA ALA A 413 -18.05 -27.07 15.57
C ALA A 413 -19.31 -26.62 14.79
N SER A 414 -20.11 -25.70 15.35
CA SER A 414 -21.38 -25.27 14.78
C SER A 414 -21.21 -24.39 13.54
N VAL A 415 -20.20 -23.50 13.52
CA VAL A 415 -19.95 -22.59 12.40
C VAL A 415 -19.65 -23.35 11.10
N PRO A 416 -18.65 -24.27 11.04
CA PRO A 416 -18.42 -25.03 9.82
C PRO A 416 -19.59 -25.99 9.49
N LEU A 417 -20.37 -26.48 10.48
CA LEU A 417 -21.56 -27.26 10.21
C LEU A 417 -22.63 -26.43 9.47
N GLU A 418 -22.87 -25.20 9.87
CA GLU A 418 -23.78 -24.29 9.18
C GLU A 418 -23.30 -24.03 7.73
N THR A 419 -22.01 -23.84 7.54
CA THR A 419 -21.41 -23.71 6.19
C THR A 419 -21.74 -24.91 5.32
N ALA A 420 -21.57 -26.14 5.80
CA ALA A 420 -21.87 -27.35 5.06
C ALA A 420 -23.37 -27.50 4.74
N GLN A 421 -24.24 -27.23 5.72
CA GLN A 421 -25.70 -27.28 5.54
C GLN A 421 -26.19 -26.29 4.49
N LEU A 422 -25.74 -25.04 4.57
CA LEU A 422 -26.11 -23.98 3.64
C LEU A 422 -25.59 -24.26 2.23
N ALA A 423 -24.33 -24.71 2.10
CA ALA A 423 -23.73 -25.06 0.82
C ALA A 423 -24.52 -26.17 0.12
N ARG A 424 -24.92 -27.22 0.86
CA ARG A 424 -25.76 -28.29 0.34
C ARG A 424 -27.12 -27.78 -0.10
N ALA A 425 -27.82 -27.02 0.74
CA ALA A 425 -29.14 -26.51 0.45
C ALA A 425 -29.17 -25.62 -0.81
N LEU A 426 -28.15 -24.77 -0.99
CA LEU A 426 -28.04 -23.90 -2.17
C LEU A 426 -27.65 -24.69 -3.43
N ALA A 427 -26.76 -25.67 -3.31
CA ALA A 427 -26.43 -26.56 -4.41
C ALA A 427 -27.66 -27.33 -4.92
N ASP A 428 -28.49 -27.84 -4.03
CA ASP A 428 -29.69 -28.57 -4.39
C ASP A 428 -30.72 -27.65 -5.08
N ARG A 429 -30.92 -26.42 -4.58
CA ARG A 429 -31.76 -25.42 -5.25
C ARG A 429 -31.25 -25.05 -6.64
N LEU A 430 -29.94 -24.88 -6.79
CA LEU A 430 -29.33 -24.51 -8.07
C LEU A 430 -29.43 -25.68 -9.08
N ARG A 431 -29.24 -26.93 -8.62
CA ARG A 431 -29.48 -28.13 -9.46
C ARG A 431 -30.92 -28.25 -9.95
N ALA A 432 -31.90 -27.97 -9.10
CA ALA A 432 -33.32 -28.07 -9.45
C ALA A 432 -33.71 -27.15 -10.62
N VAL A 433 -33.00 -26.06 -10.84
CA VAL A 433 -33.28 -25.11 -11.93
C VAL A 433 -32.26 -25.22 -13.09
N ALA A 434 -31.31 -26.13 -13.02
CA ALA A 434 -30.20 -26.26 -13.98
C ALA A 434 -30.62 -26.29 -15.45
N GLU A 435 -31.64 -27.08 -15.80
CA GLU A 435 -32.15 -27.22 -17.17
C GLU A 435 -32.84 -25.97 -17.71
N ARG A 436 -33.17 -24.99 -16.82
CA ARG A 436 -33.79 -23.73 -17.20
C ARG A 436 -32.76 -22.58 -17.36
N THR A 437 -31.50 -22.87 -17.11
CA THR A 437 -30.40 -21.91 -17.31
C THR A 437 -29.93 -21.90 -18.76
N LYS A 438 -29.31 -20.82 -19.21
CA LYS A 438 -28.75 -20.71 -20.54
C LYS A 438 -27.66 -21.78 -20.77
N ALA A 439 -27.78 -22.58 -21.85
CA ALA A 439 -26.84 -23.60 -22.18
C ALA A 439 -25.38 -23.12 -22.32
N ALA A 440 -25.18 -21.87 -22.75
CA ALA A 440 -23.86 -21.24 -22.84
C ALA A 440 -23.15 -21.06 -21.49
N LEU A 441 -23.89 -21.13 -20.37
CA LEU A 441 -23.36 -20.94 -18.99
C LEU A 441 -23.27 -22.28 -18.23
N ARG A 442 -23.32 -23.41 -18.92
CA ARG A 442 -23.26 -24.73 -18.28
C ARG A 442 -21.93 -24.98 -17.57
N SER A 443 -20.82 -24.44 -18.08
CA SER A 443 -19.50 -24.54 -17.44
C SER A 443 -19.48 -23.78 -16.09
N ASP A 444 -20.06 -22.59 -16.06
CA ASP A 444 -20.13 -21.76 -14.84
C ASP A 444 -21.03 -22.40 -13.80
N LEU A 445 -22.16 -22.96 -14.22
CA LEU A 445 -23.06 -23.72 -13.35
C LEU A 445 -22.34 -24.93 -12.73
N THR A 446 -21.62 -25.69 -13.55
CA THR A 446 -20.81 -26.85 -13.08
C THR A 446 -19.76 -26.40 -12.07
N THR A 447 -19.09 -25.32 -12.32
CA THR A 447 -18.07 -24.73 -11.42
C THR A 447 -18.71 -24.29 -10.10
N ALA A 448 -19.85 -23.60 -10.13
CA ALA A 448 -20.58 -23.21 -8.93
C ALA A 448 -20.94 -24.41 -8.04
N LEU A 449 -21.47 -25.47 -8.65
CA LEU A 449 -21.82 -26.72 -7.95
C LEU A 449 -20.59 -27.44 -7.40
N ALA A 450 -19.46 -27.44 -8.11
CA ALA A 450 -18.20 -28.00 -7.64
C ALA A 450 -17.63 -27.23 -6.43
N MET A 451 -17.75 -25.89 -6.43
CA MET A 451 -17.37 -25.06 -5.29
C MET A 451 -18.22 -25.33 -4.05
N PHE A 452 -19.53 -25.48 -4.19
CA PHE A 452 -20.39 -25.87 -3.07
C PHE A 452 -20.04 -27.25 -2.51
N ARG A 453 -19.73 -28.21 -3.37
CA ARG A 453 -19.29 -29.55 -2.95
C ARG A 453 -17.98 -29.46 -2.18
N ALA A 454 -16.94 -28.84 -2.72
CA ALA A 454 -15.66 -28.69 -2.05
C ALA A 454 -15.79 -27.95 -0.70
N ALA A 455 -16.65 -26.93 -0.65
CA ALA A 455 -16.95 -26.19 0.58
C ALA A 455 -17.62 -27.08 1.62
N GLY A 456 -18.62 -27.89 1.22
CA GLY A 456 -19.29 -28.82 2.12
C GLY A 456 -18.36 -29.87 2.70
N GLU A 457 -17.54 -30.53 1.84
CA GLU A 457 -16.54 -31.52 2.26
C GLU A 457 -15.49 -30.90 3.22
N GLY A 458 -14.95 -29.74 2.86
CA GLY A 458 -13.97 -29.03 3.71
C GLY A 458 -14.55 -28.58 5.04
N ALA A 459 -15.78 -28.07 5.04
CA ALA A 459 -16.48 -27.68 6.27
C ALA A 459 -16.74 -28.87 7.18
N LEU A 460 -17.24 -30.01 6.66
CA LEU A 460 -17.47 -31.23 7.43
C LEU A 460 -16.18 -31.79 8.04
N ALA A 461 -15.05 -31.72 7.33
CA ALA A 461 -13.75 -32.09 7.86
C ALA A 461 -13.38 -31.22 9.09
N ASN A 462 -13.67 -29.92 9.05
CA ASN A 462 -13.44 -29.01 10.18
C ASN A 462 -14.41 -29.27 11.35
N VAL A 463 -15.66 -29.68 11.08
CA VAL A 463 -16.56 -30.17 12.16
C VAL A 463 -15.95 -31.37 12.85
N ALA A 464 -15.53 -32.39 12.09
CA ALA A 464 -14.99 -33.63 12.63
C ALA A 464 -13.80 -33.42 13.61
N VAL A 465 -12.86 -32.52 13.23
CA VAL A 465 -11.71 -32.17 14.10
C VAL A 465 -12.15 -31.59 15.44
N ASN A 466 -13.24 -30.82 15.48
CA ASN A 466 -13.75 -30.19 16.68
C ASN A 466 -14.54 -31.19 17.58
N LEU A 467 -15.03 -32.30 17.00
CA LEU A 467 -15.81 -33.32 17.80
C LEU A 467 -14.96 -34.02 18.82
N ASP A 468 -13.71 -34.34 18.54
CA ASP A 468 -12.81 -34.97 19.49
C ASP A 468 -12.61 -34.12 20.73
N ASP A 469 -12.43 -32.82 20.55
CA ASP A 469 -12.30 -31.86 21.65
C ASP A 469 -13.61 -31.71 22.46
N LEU A 470 -14.78 -31.69 21.78
CA LEU A 470 -16.10 -31.65 22.42
C LEU A 470 -16.36 -32.90 23.27
N LYS A 471 -16.05 -34.08 22.73
CA LYS A 471 -16.16 -35.33 23.43
C LYS A 471 -15.27 -35.38 24.68
N ALA A 472 -14.04 -34.93 24.55
CA ALA A 472 -13.11 -34.79 25.66
C ALA A 472 -13.59 -33.79 26.73
N ALA A 473 -14.38 -32.78 26.33
CA ALA A 473 -15.03 -31.83 27.24
C ALA A 473 -16.37 -32.34 27.85
N GLY A 474 -16.72 -33.63 27.60
CA GLY A 474 -17.95 -34.24 28.12
C GLY A 474 -19.25 -33.69 27.55
N ARG A 475 -19.21 -33.13 26.30
CA ARG A 475 -20.38 -32.60 25.61
C ARG A 475 -20.97 -33.61 24.62
N PRO A 476 -22.33 -33.64 24.46
CA PRO A 476 -22.99 -34.52 23.51
C PRO A 476 -22.61 -34.14 22.08
N ILE A 477 -22.26 -35.12 21.26
CA ILE A 477 -21.83 -34.94 19.85
C ILE A 477 -22.78 -35.57 18.86
N GLU A 478 -23.78 -36.29 19.30
CA GLU A 478 -24.69 -37.11 18.48
C GLU A 478 -25.42 -36.28 17.38
N ARG A 479 -25.76 -35.04 17.69
CA ARG A 479 -26.37 -34.14 16.69
C ARG A 479 -25.42 -33.83 15.53
N PHE A 480 -24.13 -33.64 15.84
CA PHE A 480 -23.11 -33.34 14.81
C PHE A 480 -22.83 -34.60 13.97
N GLU A 481 -22.69 -35.76 14.61
CA GLU A 481 -22.48 -37.03 13.92
C GLU A 481 -23.63 -37.37 12.98
N SER A 482 -24.89 -37.16 13.38
CA SER A 482 -26.08 -37.37 12.60
C SER A 482 -26.12 -36.43 11.37
N GLU A 483 -25.77 -35.16 11.56
CA GLU A 483 -25.72 -34.17 10.47
C GLU A 483 -24.58 -34.44 9.49
N ILE A 484 -23.38 -34.82 9.98
CA ILE A 484 -22.28 -35.24 9.12
C ILE A 484 -22.70 -36.44 8.24
N ALA A 485 -23.31 -37.48 8.84
CA ALA A 485 -23.77 -38.64 8.10
C ALA A 485 -24.81 -38.26 7.04
N ARG A 486 -25.78 -37.40 7.38
CA ARG A 486 -26.82 -36.92 6.46
C ARG A 486 -26.23 -36.13 5.28
N LEU A 487 -25.29 -35.26 5.54
CA LEU A 487 -24.69 -34.40 4.52
C LEU A 487 -23.67 -35.14 3.63
N SER A 488 -23.00 -36.17 4.16
CA SER A 488 -22.05 -37.00 3.42
C SER A 488 -22.72 -38.03 2.50
N SER A 489 -23.92 -38.54 2.86
CA SER A 489 -24.62 -39.61 2.11
C SER A 489 -25.32 -39.13 0.82
N GLY A 490 -25.26 -37.87 0.49
CA GLY A 490 -25.92 -37.28 -0.69
C GLY A 490 -24.97 -36.55 -1.64
N SER A 491 -23.67 -36.85 -1.60
CA SER A 491 -22.64 -36.21 -2.46
C SER A 491 -22.59 -36.77 -3.86
#